data_7829f238c687bb7c0165ad6c3093250c
#
_entry.id   7829f238c687bb7c0165ad6c3093250c
#
_cell.length_a   1.000
_cell.length_b   1.000
_cell.length_c   1.000
_cell.angle_alpha   90.00
_cell.angle_beta   90.00
_cell.angle_gamma   90.00
#
_symmetry.space_group_name_H-M   'P 1'
#
loop_
_entity.id
_entity.type
_entity.pdbx_description
1 polymer ?
#
loop_
_entity_poly.entity_id
_entity_poly.type
_entity_poly.pdbx_seq_one_letter_code
_entity_poly.pdbx_strand_id
1 'polypeptide(L)'
;MNKYWFYKVGLVVVFLCFALLGEAKVKLPTLVSDGMVLQRGEPVNIWGTADPDETVSITFQKKKYKTFADAQGNWKVILPALKAGGPYTMIINDIELKDILVGDVWVCSGQSNMELPVSRVTDRFRDEISADNDYPMVRYIKTPLLYNFHAPQTDIPGIFWKAMTSENVMSFSALVYFFAKDYFQKTKVPVGIINSSVGGSPVEAWIN
;
A
#
# COMPACT_ATOMS: atom_id res chain seq x y z
N MET A 1 -19.55 -48.11 -34.71
CA MET A 1 -18.84 -47.06 -34.00
C MET A 1 -19.83 -45.93 -33.70
N ASN A 2 -20.15 -45.70 -32.43
CA ASN A 2 -21.38 -45.01 -32.02
C ASN A 2 -21.21 -43.47 -32.17
N LYS A 3 -21.99 -42.83 -33.05
CA LYS A 3 -21.98 -41.39 -33.37
C LYS A 3 -22.05 -40.51 -32.06
N TYR A 4 -22.72 -40.98 -31.03
CA TYR A 4 -22.85 -40.30 -29.75
C TYR A 4 -21.57 -40.26 -28.90
N TRP A 5 -20.59 -41.13 -29.19
CA TRP A 5 -19.30 -41.12 -28.48
C TRP A 5 -18.44 -39.91 -28.87
N PHE A 6 -18.44 -39.51 -30.15
CA PHE A 6 -17.75 -38.32 -30.65
C PHE A 6 -18.34 -37.03 -30.09
N TYR A 7 -19.67 -36.97 -29.93
CA TYR A 7 -20.30 -35.79 -29.29
C TYR A 7 -19.96 -35.66 -27.80
N LYS A 8 -19.88 -36.76 -27.06
CA LYS A 8 -19.50 -36.75 -25.66
C LYS A 8 -18.04 -36.38 -25.49
N VAL A 9 -17.12 -36.85 -26.33
CA VAL A 9 -15.69 -36.49 -26.28
C VAL A 9 -15.50 -35.03 -26.69
N GLY A 10 -16.20 -34.54 -27.74
CA GLY A 10 -16.17 -33.14 -28.14
C GLY A 10 -16.67 -32.18 -27.02
N LEU A 11 -17.75 -32.56 -26.33
CA LEU A 11 -18.31 -31.75 -25.25
C LEU A 11 -17.36 -31.67 -24.03
N VAL A 12 -16.68 -32.79 -23.70
CA VAL A 12 -15.71 -32.84 -22.61
C VAL A 12 -14.46 -32.01 -22.93
N VAL A 13 -13.98 -32.03 -24.18
CA VAL A 13 -12.84 -31.22 -24.63
C VAL A 13 -13.18 -29.74 -24.61
N VAL A 14 -14.37 -29.34 -25.03
CA VAL A 14 -14.83 -27.93 -24.97
C VAL A 14 -14.98 -27.49 -23.52
N PHE A 15 -15.47 -28.34 -22.61
CA PHE A 15 -15.59 -28.01 -21.19
C PHE A 15 -14.22 -27.93 -20.51
N LEU A 16 -13.24 -28.78 -20.88
CA LEU A 16 -11.86 -28.67 -20.38
C LEU A 16 -11.17 -27.40 -20.88
N CYS A 17 -11.42 -26.96 -22.12
CA CYS A 17 -10.87 -25.68 -22.62
C CYS A 17 -11.44 -24.45 -21.88
N PHE A 18 -12.71 -24.49 -21.44
CA PHE A 18 -13.30 -23.42 -20.62
C PHE A 18 -12.81 -23.42 -19.17
N ALA A 19 -12.42 -24.57 -18.63
CA ALA A 19 -11.89 -24.66 -17.25
C ALA A 19 -10.44 -24.13 -17.12
N LEU A 20 -9.75 -23.87 -18.25
CA LEU A 20 -8.39 -23.31 -18.27
C LEU A 20 -8.37 -21.78 -18.39
N LEU A 21 -9.52 -21.13 -18.50
CA LEU A 21 -9.65 -19.68 -18.33
C LEU A 21 -9.70 -19.37 -16.83
N GLY A 22 -8.64 -19.73 -16.09
CA GLY A 22 -8.39 -19.16 -14.78
C GLY A 22 -8.28 -17.65 -14.97
N GLU A 23 -9.15 -16.87 -14.33
CA GLU A 23 -8.97 -15.43 -14.30
C GLU A 23 -7.60 -15.16 -13.69
N ALA A 24 -6.67 -14.82 -14.56
CA ALA A 24 -5.37 -14.31 -14.17
C ALA A 24 -5.62 -13.09 -13.28
N LYS A 25 -5.35 -13.22 -11.98
CA LYS A 25 -5.70 -12.21 -11.01
C LYS A 25 -4.48 -11.42 -10.59
N VAL A 26 -4.44 -10.17 -11.00
CA VAL A 26 -3.46 -9.21 -10.49
C VAL A 26 -3.48 -9.20 -8.97
N LYS A 27 -2.30 -9.33 -8.35
CA LYS A 27 -2.10 -9.20 -6.91
C LYS A 27 -1.28 -7.96 -6.61
N LEU A 28 -1.74 -7.17 -5.66
CA LEU A 28 -1.10 -5.93 -5.23
C LEU A 28 -0.41 -6.14 -3.89
N PRO A 29 0.79 -5.57 -3.68
CA PRO A 29 1.41 -5.56 -2.36
C PRO A 29 0.62 -4.63 -1.43
N THR A 30 0.74 -4.86 -0.14
CA THR A 30 -0.01 -4.11 0.90
C THR A 30 0.16 -2.61 0.82
N LEU A 31 1.34 -2.11 0.42
CA LEU A 31 1.58 -0.68 0.25
C LEU A 31 0.76 -0.06 -0.89
N VAL A 32 0.37 -0.86 -1.90
CA VAL A 32 -0.46 -0.44 -3.04
C VAL A 32 -1.92 -0.81 -2.75
N SER A 33 -2.57 -0.01 -1.94
CA SER A 33 -3.93 -0.28 -1.43
C SER A 33 -4.71 1.01 -1.20
N ASP A 34 -5.97 0.88 -0.80
CA ASP A 34 -6.82 2.01 -0.44
C ASP A 34 -6.15 2.91 0.61
N GLY A 35 -6.36 4.20 0.49
CA GLY A 35 -5.82 5.20 1.41
C GLY A 35 -4.32 5.47 1.27
N MET A 36 -3.60 4.83 0.34
CA MET A 36 -2.16 5.05 0.14
C MET A 36 -1.84 6.49 -0.21
N VAL A 37 -0.60 6.91 0.12
CA VAL A 37 -0.06 8.19 -0.32
C VAL A 37 1.08 7.92 -1.31
N LEU A 38 0.98 8.52 -2.49
CA LEU A 38 2.02 8.49 -3.52
C LEU A 38 2.94 9.69 -3.37
N GLN A 39 4.25 9.50 -3.54
CA GLN A 39 5.22 10.59 -3.48
C GLN A 39 4.97 11.60 -4.59
N ARG A 40 4.87 12.89 -4.23
CA ARG A 40 4.80 13.99 -5.20
C ARG A 40 6.18 14.36 -5.75
N GLY A 41 6.19 14.98 -6.94
CA GLY A 41 7.37 15.62 -7.51
C GLY A 41 8.39 14.67 -8.13
N GLU A 42 8.26 13.37 -7.91
CA GLU A 42 9.13 12.31 -8.41
C GLU A 42 8.34 11.25 -9.18
N PRO A 43 8.96 10.49 -10.08
CA PRO A 43 8.35 9.33 -10.70
C PRO A 43 7.97 8.28 -9.65
N VAL A 44 6.75 7.73 -9.74
CA VAL A 44 6.21 6.79 -8.76
C VAL A 44 6.09 5.40 -9.36
N ASN A 45 6.66 4.41 -8.68
CA ASN A 45 6.48 3.01 -9.03
C ASN A 45 5.15 2.49 -8.47
N ILE A 46 4.34 1.84 -9.33
CA ILE A 46 3.23 0.98 -8.97
C ILE A 46 3.58 -0.41 -9.45
N TRP A 47 3.45 -1.42 -8.58
CA TRP A 47 3.91 -2.77 -8.87
C TRP A 47 3.03 -3.84 -8.23
N GLY A 48 3.21 -5.06 -8.66
CA GLY A 48 2.54 -6.22 -8.12
C GLY A 48 2.94 -7.49 -8.85
N THR A 49 2.12 -8.52 -8.72
CA THR A 49 2.29 -9.79 -9.43
C THR A 49 1.03 -10.12 -10.23
N ALA A 50 1.21 -10.92 -11.29
CA ALA A 50 0.15 -11.44 -12.15
C ALA A 50 0.65 -12.74 -12.79
N ASP A 51 -0.12 -13.37 -13.66
CA ASP A 51 0.39 -14.51 -14.43
C ASP A 51 1.45 -14.02 -15.44
N PRO A 52 2.44 -14.87 -15.78
CA PRO A 52 3.44 -14.54 -16.79
C PRO A 52 2.78 -14.05 -18.09
N ASP A 53 3.38 -13.01 -18.68
CA ASP A 53 2.89 -12.35 -19.91
C ASP A 53 1.49 -11.70 -19.81
N GLU A 54 0.88 -11.69 -18.63
CA GLU A 54 -0.40 -11.00 -18.43
C GLU A 54 -0.26 -9.50 -18.66
N THR A 55 -1.24 -8.95 -19.36
CA THR A 55 -1.35 -7.51 -19.55
C THR A 55 -1.93 -6.85 -18.31
N VAL A 56 -1.20 -5.89 -17.75
CA VAL A 56 -1.67 -5.04 -16.66
C VAL A 56 -1.91 -3.63 -17.15
N SER A 57 -3.11 -3.12 -16.96
CA SER A 57 -3.52 -1.76 -17.30
C SER A 57 -3.82 -0.97 -16.04
N ILE A 58 -3.31 0.27 -15.97
CA ILE A 58 -3.57 1.19 -14.86
C ILE A 58 -4.24 2.44 -15.41
N THR A 59 -5.36 2.84 -14.80
CA THR A 59 -5.97 4.15 -15.04
C THR A 59 -5.84 5.00 -13.80
N PHE A 60 -5.14 6.14 -13.91
CA PHE A 60 -4.96 7.10 -12.82
C PHE A 60 -4.98 8.53 -13.33
N GLN A 61 -5.73 9.42 -12.67
CA GLN A 61 -5.90 10.83 -13.08
C GLN A 61 -6.23 10.98 -14.58
N LYS A 62 -7.19 10.18 -15.09
CA LYS A 62 -7.63 10.15 -16.49
C LYS A 62 -6.56 9.69 -17.51
N LYS A 63 -5.39 9.27 -17.06
CA LYS A 63 -4.33 8.70 -17.90
C LYS A 63 -4.33 7.18 -17.80
N LYS A 64 -4.00 6.54 -18.92
CA LYS A 64 -3.89 5.08 -18.99
C LYS A 64 -2.43 4.68 -19.19
N TYR A 65 -2.01 3.66 -18.45
CA TYR A 65 -0.68 3.06 -18.52
C TYR A 65 -0.86 1.57 -18.75
N LYS A 66 0.10 0.95 -19.43
CA LYS A 66 0.06 -0.49 -19.72
C LYS A 66 1.46 -1.08 -19.54
N THR A 67 1.51 -2.29 -19.00
CA THR A 67 2.72 -3.10 -18.87
C THR A 67 2.35 -4.57 -19.03
N PHE A 68 3.35 -5.45 -18.98
CA PHE A 68 3.20 -6.90 -18.98
C PHE A 68 3.94 -7.46 -17.77
N ALA A 69 3.41 -8.54 -17.19
CA ALA A 69 4.12 -9.31 -16.19
C ALA A 69 5.30 -10.05 -16.86
N ASP A 70 6.41 -10.12 -16.17
CA ASP A 70 7.58 -10.88 -16.62
C ASP A 70 7.39 -12.40 -16.45
N ALA A 71 8.38 -13.20 -16.84
CA ALA A 71 8.34 -14.66 -16.73
C ALA A 71 8.21 -15.16 -15.28
N GLN A 72 8.51 -14.33 -14.28
CA GLN A 72 8.34 -14.59 -12.85
C GLN A 72 6.99 -14.05 -12.32
N GLY A 73 6.19 -13.44 -13.19
CA GLY A 73 4.91 -12.85 -12.85
C GLY A 73 5.01 -11.46 -12.22
N ASN A 74 6.17 -10.81 -12.19
CA ASN A 74 6.28 -9.45 -11.63
C ASN A 74 5.95 -8.41 -12.70
N TRP A 75 5.25 -7.36 -12.29
CA TRP A 75 4.99 -6.22 -13.15
C TRP A 75 5.26 -4.90 -12.43
N LYS A 76 5.59 -3.87 -13.19
CA LYS A 76 5.79 -2.51 -12.69
C LYS A 76 5.38 -1.49 -13.75
N VAL A 77 4.72 -0.43 -13.29
CA VAL A 77 4.43 0.79 -14.05
C VAL A 77 5.08 1.97 -13.33
N ILE A 78 5.70 2.87 -14.09
CA ILE A 78 6.25 4.13 -13.57
C ILE A 78 5.31 5.24 -13.97
N LEU A 79 4.63 5.82 -12.98
CA LEU A 79 3.85 7.05 -13.16
C LEU A 79 4.81 8.25 -13.23
N PRO A 80 4.53 9.26 -14.06
CA PRO A 80 5.32 10.49 -14.07
C PRO A 80 5.17 11.23 -12.74
N ALA A 81 6.03 12.20 -12.50
CA ALA A 81 5.93 13.08 -11.34
C ALA A 81 4.53 13.69 -11.20
N LEU A 82 3.96 13.56 -10.00
CA LEU A 82 2.59 13.93 -9.67
C LEU A 82 2.58 15.22 -8.84
N LYS A 83 1.50 16.00 -8.97
CA LYS A 83 1.25 17.17 -8.10
C LYS A 83 0.48 16.72 -6.86
N ALA A 84 0.79 17.36 -5.72
CA ALA A 84 0.07 17.13 -4.47
C ALA A 84 -1.45 17.30 -4.63
N GLY A 85 -2.23 16.47 -3.96
CA GLY A 85 -3.69 16.51 -3.96
C GLY A 85 -4.34 15.16 -3.67
N GLY A 86 -5.61 15.06 -3.94
CA GLY A 86 -6.47 13.90 -3.69
C GLY A 86 -7.75 14.31 -2.94
N PRO A 87 -8.61 13.33 -2.58
CA PRO A 87 -8.45 11.91 -2.86
C PRO A 87 -8.68 11.55 -4.33
N TYR A 88 -7.97 10.55 -4.82
CA TYR A 88 -8.07 10.02 -6.17
C TYR A 88 -8.47 8.53 -6.14
N THR A 89 -8.93 8.05 -7.29
CA THR A 89 -9.15 6.61 -7.55
C THR A 89 -8.15 6.13 -8.59
N MET A 90 -7.62 4.93 -8.40
CA MET A 90 -6.80 4.20 -9.37
C MET A 90 -7.49 2.88 -9.72
N ILE A 91 -7.51 2.55 -11.00
CA ILE A 91 -8.04 1.27 -11.47
C ILE A 91 -6.88 0.47 -12.05
N ILE A 92 -6.67 -0.74 -11.54
CA ILE A 92 -5.64 -1.69 -12.00
C ILE A 92 -6.37 -2.94 -12.46
N ASN A 93 -6.48 -3.16 -13.77
CA ASN A 93 -7.37 -4.15 -14.38
C ASN A 93 -8.81 -4.00 -13.83
N ASP A 94 -9.28 -4.98 -13.05
CA ASP A 94 -10.59 -5.00 -12.37
C ASP A 94 -10.55 -4.49 -10.92
N ILE A 95 -9.36 -4.19 -10.38
CA ILE A 95 -9.19 -3.71 -9.01
C ILE A 95 -9.34 -2.19 -8.96
N GLU A 96 -10.29 -1.70 -8.18
CA GLU A 96 -10.46 -0.27 -7.90
C GLU A 96 -9.85 0.07 -6.54
N LEU A 97 -8.82 0.93 -6.53
CA LEU A 97 -8.23 1.50 -5.32
C LEU A 97 -8.75 2.91 -5.10
N LYS A 98 -9.22 3.18 -3.89
CA LYS A 98 -9.90 4.44 -3.51
C LYS A 98 -9.08 5.25 -2.53
N ASP A 99 -9.47 6.51 -2.38
CA ASP A 99 -8.95 7.42 -1.35
C ASP A 99 -7.43 7.62 -1.41
N ILE A 100 -6.86 7.61 -2.62
CA ILE A 100 -5.43 7.77 -2.85
C ILE A 100 -5.06 9.25 -2.77
N LEU A 101 -4.04 9.55 -1.99
CA LEU A 101 -3.46 10.89 -1.89
C LEU A 101 -2.13 10.96 -2.66
N VAL A 102 -1.76 12.17 -3.07
CA VAL A 102 -0.43 12.49 -3.58
C VAL A 102 0.16 13.53 -2.66
N GLY A 103 1.30 13.26 -2.06
CA GLY A 103 1.91 14.11 -1.05
C GLY A 103 3.36 13.74 -0.75
N ASP A 104 3.82 14.06 0.44
CA ASP A 104 5.16 13.69 0.89
C ASP A 104 5.12 12.40 1.71
N VAL A 105 5.90 11.41 1.28
CA VAL A 105 5.98 10.10 1.94
C VAL A 105 7.27 10.01 2.74
N TRP A 106 7.13 9.69 4.03
CA TRP A 106 8.22 9.56 4.99
C TRP A 106 8.33 8.13 5.51
N VAL A 107 9.52 7.55 5.42
CA VAL A 107 9.85 6.29 6.08
C VAL A 107 10.44 6.63 7.46
N CYS A 108 9.76 6.20 8.50
CA CYS A 108 10.13 6.45 9.89
C CYS A 108 10.58 5.13 10.52
N SER A 109 11.87 5.01 10.81
CA SER A 109 12.45 3.78 11.38
C SER A 109 13.23 4.07 12.66
N GLY A 110 13.50 3.05 13.44
CA GLY A 110 14.26 3.12 14.68
C GLY A 110 13.68 2.27 15.81
N GLN A 111 14.06 2.57 17.03
CA GLN A 111 13.67 1.78 18.19
C GLN A 111 12.59 2.47 19.04
N SER A 112 12.68 2.35 20.38
CA SER A 112 11.65 2.71 21.37
C SER A 112 11.00 4.07 21.18
N ASN A 113 11.75 5.13 20.94
CA ASN A 113 11.19 6.48 20.77
C ASN A 113 10.38 6.61 19.47
N MET A 114 10.81 5.92 18.42
CA MET A 114 10.07 5.88 17.15
C MET A 114 8.84 4.96 17.22
N GLU A 115 8.85 3.96 18.10
CA GLU A 115 7.74 3.04 18.28
C GLU A 115 6.69 3.53 19.29
N LEU A 116 7.08 4.33 20.30
CA LEU A 116 6.24 4.75 21.44
C LEU A 116 4.90 5.32 20.93
N PRO A 117 3.75 4.71 21.29
CA PRO A 117 2.46 5.15 20.77
C PRO A 117 1.95 6.42 21.50
N VAL A 118 1.10 7.18 20.81
CA VAL A 118 0.44 8.39 21.35
C VAL A 118 -0.26 8.08 22.66
N SER A 119 -0.92 6.93 22.81
CA SER A 119 -1.59 6.50 24.03
C SER A 119 -0.70 6.49 25.28
N ARG A 120 0.61 6.42 25.14
CA ARG A 120 1.57 6.42 26.25
C ARG A 120 2.05 7.80 26.67
N VAL A 121 1.65 8.84 25.94
CA VAL A 121 2.07 10.22 26.19
C VAL A 121 0.89 11.18 26.40
N THR A 122 -0.35 10.66 26.39
CA THR A 122 -1.58 11.45 26.51
C THR A 122 -1.65 12.30 27.78
N ASP A 123 -1.16 11.79 28.91
CA ASP A 123 -1.20 12.54 30.18
C ASP A 123 -0.33 13.79 30.14
N ARG A 124 0.75 13.75 29.35
CA ARG A 124 1.69 14.88 29.23
C ARG A 124 1.31 15.87 28.13
N PHE A 125 0.62 15.41 27.09
CA PHE A 125 0.32 16.19 25.88
C PHE A 125 -1.18 16.20 25.58
N ARG A 126 -2.00 16.29 26.63
CA ARG A 126 -3.47 16.18 26.51
C ARG A 126 -4.07 17.25 25.58
N ASP A 127 -3.61 18.48 25.70
CA ASP A 127 -4.14 19.61 24.94
C ASP A 127 -3.77 19.53 23.47
N GLU A 128 -2.59 18.97 23.15
CA GLU A 128 -2.11 18.78 21.79
C GLU A 128 -2.73 17.55 21.11
N ILE A 129 -3.24 16.59 21.89
CA ILE A 129 -3.87 15.33 21.44
C ILE A 129 -5.40 15.41 21.66
N SER A 130 -6.00 16.57 21.52
CA SER A 130 -7.43 16.75 21.71
C SER A 130 -8.27 16.18 20.55
N ALA A 131 -9.59 16.00 20.81
CA ALA A 131 -10.53 15.38 19.87
C ALA A 131 -10.67 16.13 18.52
N ASP A 132 -10.30 17.41 18.47
CA ASP A 132 -10.41 18.23 17.26
C ASP A 132 -9.22 18.09 16.29
N ASN A 133 -8.36 17.08 16.51
CA ASN A 133 -7.16 16.84 15.71
C ASN A 133 -7.36 15.78 14.64
N ASP A 134 -8.43 15.88 13.86
CA ASP A 134 -8.62 15.04 12.68
C ASP A 134 -7.86 15.60 11.48
N TYR A 135 -6.87 14.83 11.01
CA TYR A 135 -6.06 15.14 9.83
C TYR A 135 -6.20 14.04 8.78
N PRO A 136 -7.36 13.96 8.08
CA PRO A 136 -7.61 12.85 7.15
C PRO A 136 -6.65 12.84 5.95
N MET A 137 -5.93 13.94 5.70
CA MET A 137 -4.89 14.00 4.66
C MET A 137 -3.52 13.50 5.14
N VAL A 138 -3.39 13.11 6.41
CA VAL A 138 -2.23 12.42 6.96
C VAL A 138 -2.56 10.93 7.08
N ARG A 139 -1.76 10.10 6.47
CA ARG A 139 -1.93 8.64 6.45
C ARG A 139 -0.75 7.96 7.10
N TYR A 140 -1.05 6.87 7.77
CA TYR A 140 -0.08 6.11 8.55
C TYR A 140 -0.26 4.62 8.29
N ILE A 141 0.85 3.94 8.02
CA ILE A 141 0.93 2.49 7.97
C ILE A 141 2.09 2.04 8.86
N LYS A 142 1.86 1.02 9.69
CA LYS A 142 2.89 0.47 10.59
C LYS A 142 3.18 -0.97 10.19
N THR A 143 4.47 -1.28 10.02
CA THR A 143 4.91 -2.65 9.85
C THR A 143 4.75 -3.40 11.19
N PRO A 144 4.17 -4.61 11.20
CA PRO A 144 4.09 -5.43 12.40
C PRO A 144 5.46 -6.03 12.73
N LEU A 145 5.61 -6.50 13.97
CA LEU A 145 6.76 -7.31 14.36
C LEU A 145 6.67 -8.69 13.71
N LEU A 146 7.46 -8.91 12.67
CA LEU A 146 7.59 -10.21 12.01
C LEU A 146 9.04 -10.66 12.09
N TYR A 147 9.27 -11.75 12.80
CA TYR A 147 10.59 -12.36 12.90
C TYR A 147 10.79 -13.36 11.75
N ASN A 148 11.57 -12.98 10.75
CA ASN A 148 12.01 -13.88 9.72
C ASN A 148 13.53 -13.77 9.57
N PHE A 149 14.24 -14.81 9.98
CA PHE A 149 15.70 -14.87 9.94
C PHE A 149 16.23 -15.56 8.66
N HIS A 150 15.36 -15.95 7.74
CA HIS A 150 15.74 -16.69 6.54
C HIS A 150 15.93 -15.78 5.32
N ALA A 151 15.04 -14.81 5.14
CA ALA A 151 15.10 -13.90 3.99
C ALA A 151 14.34 -12.61 4.24
N PRO A 152 14.69 -11.50 3.53
CA PRO A 152 13.88 -10.30 3.48
C PRO A 152 12.46 -10.61 2.99
N GLN A 153 11.46 -9.92 3.53
CA GLN A 153 10.07 -10.05 3.08
C GLN A 153 9.82 -9.14 1.88
N THR A 154 9.12 -9.65 0.89
CA THR A 154 8.71 -8.89 -0.30
C THR A 154 7.42 -8.11 -0.08
N ASP A 155 6.59 -8.55 0.88
CA ASP A 155 5.35 -7.89 1.30
C ASP A 155 5.02 -8.26 2.75
N ILE A 156 4.18 -7.45 3.39
CA ILE A 156 3.72 -7.65 4.77
C ILE A 156 2.19 -7.60 4.78
N PRO A 157 1.52 -8.76 4.68
CA PRO A 157 0.07 -8.81 4.60
C PRO A 157 -0.61 -8.37 5.91
N GLY A 158 -1.85 -7.90 5.80
CA GLY A 158 -2.71 -7.59 6.94
C GLY A 158 -2.47 -6.23 7.59
N ILE A 159 -1.70 -5.34 6.97
CA ILE A 159 -1.59 -3.94 7.38
C ILE A 159 -2.33 -3.04 6.39
N PHE A 160 -2.79 -1.88 6.85
CA PHE A 160 -3.59 -0.96 6.03
C PHE A 160 -3.19 0.48 6.33
N TRP A 161 -3.30 1.34 5.32
CA TRP A 161 -3.21 2.78 5.51
C TRP A 161 -4.37 3.27 6.38
N LYS A 162 -4.06 4.04 7.41
CA LYS A 162 -5.02 4.62 8.33
C LYS A 162 -4.92 6.13 8.28
N ALA A 163 -6.06 6.81 8.21
CA ALA A 163 -6.10 8.25 8.37
C ALA A 163 -5.77 8.64 9.82
N MET A 164 -5.10 9.77 10.00
CA MET A 164 -4.83 10.33 11.32
C MET A 164 -6.09 11.02 11.82
N THR A 165 -6.94 10.24 12.49
CA THR A 165 -8.21 10.66 13.09
C THR A 165 -8.21 10.33 14.57
N SER A 166 -9.14 10.93 15.32
CA SER A 166 -9.34 10.66 16.74
C SER A 166 -9.49 9.16 17.07
N GLU A 167 -10.10 8.38 16.15
CA GLU A 167 -10.27 6.93 16.30
C GLU A 167 -8.95 6.15 16.18
N ASN A 168 -8.02 6.61 15.35
CA ASN A 168 -6.82 5.85 14.97
C ASN A 168 -5.55 6.35 15.67
N VAL A 169 -5.49 7.64 16.01
CA VAL A 169 -4.27 8.32 16.43
C VAL A 169 -3.58 7.70 17.66
N MET A 170 -4.34 7.13 18.57
CA MET A 170 -3.81 6.56 19.80
C MET A 170 -2.82 5.42 19.58
N SER A 171 -2.90 4.74 18.43
CA SER A 171 -2.00 3.67 18.05
C SER A 171 -0.79 4.12 17.22
N PHE A 172 -0.75 5.39 16.79
CA PHE A 172 0.36 5.92 16.00
C PHE A 172 1.57 6.18 16.89
N SER A 173 2.76 6.19 16.31
CA SER A 173 3.95 6.68 17.00
C SER A 173 3.75 8.13 17.43
N ALA A 174 4.01 8.45 18.69
CA ALA A 174 3.86 9.81 19.22
C ALA A 174 4.79 10.81 18.50
N LEU A 175 6.05 10.42 18.29
CA LEU A 175 7.02 11.26 17.59
C LEU A 175 6.55 11.57 16.18
N VAL A 176 6.10 10.54 15.47
CA VAL A 176 5.61 10.68 14.09
C VAL A 176 4.30 11.45 14.02
N TYR A 177 3.41 11.28 14.99
CA TYR A 177 2.17 12.06 15.11
C TYR A 177 2.44 13.57 15.17
N PHE A 178 3.29 14.00 16.11
CA PHE A 178 3.62 15.42 16.23
C PHE A 178 4.34 15.96 15.01
N PHE A 179 5.28 15.21 14.46
CA PHE A 179 5.96 15.58 13.21
C PHE A 179 4.98 15.76 12.05
N ALA A 180 4.15 14.76 11.79
CA ALA A 180 3.24 14.77 10.63
C ALA A 180 2.16 15.85 10.77
N LYS A 181 1.64 16.07 12.00
CA LYS A 181 0.71 17.15 12.33
C LYS A 181 1.32 18.52 12.02
N ASP A 182 2.48 18.82 12.57
CA ASP A 182 3.17 20.10 12.35
C ASP A 182 3.52 20.32 10.89
N TYR A 183 4.04 19.30 10.24
CA TYR A 183 4.37 19.34 8.81
C TYR A 183 3.14 19.63 7.95
N PHE A 184 2.04 18.89 8.14
CA PHE A 184 0.80 19.12 7.41
C PHE A 184 0.19 20.50 7.70
N GLN A 185 0.21 20.96 8.93
CA GLN A 185 -0.31 22.27 9.30
C GLN A 185 0.44 23.40 8.59
N LYS A 186 1.75 23.27 8.41
CA LYS A 186 2.60 24.26 7.72
C LYS A 186 2.50 24.19 6.21
N THR A 187 2.48 23.00 5.64
CA THR A 187 2.58 22.81 4.18
C THR A 187 1.25 22.67 3.48
N LYS A 188 0.22 22.17 4.19
CA LYS A 188 -1.09 21.77 3.63
C LYS A 188 -0.98 20.68 2.54
N VAL A 189 0.15 20.00 2.48
CA VAL A 189 0.43 18.89 1.56
C VAL A 189 0.06 17.58 2.24
N PRO A 190 -0.64 16.66 1.56
CA PRO A 190 -0.89 15.32 2.12
C PRO A 190 0.39 14.64 2.57
N VAL A 191 0.32 13.87 3.66
CA VAL A 191 1.47 13.19 4.26
C VAL A 191 1.21 11.70 4.36
N GLY A 192 2.13 10.90 3.85
CA GLY A 192 2.17 9.45 4.04
C GLY A 192 3.30 9.06 4.99
N ILE A 193 2.98 8.27 6.01
CA ILE A 193 3.95 7.76 6.97
C ILE A 193 4.01 6.24 6.85
N ILE A 194 5.21 5.73 6.58
CA ILE A 194 5.54 4.30 6.66
C ILE A 194 6.41 4.14 7.92
N ASN A 195 5.81 3.64 9.00
CA ASN A 195 6.54 3.41 10.25
C ASN A 195 7.04 1.96 10.31
N SER A 196 8.36 1.80 10.33
CA SER A 196 9.05 0.54 10.56
C SER A 196 9.97 0.71 11.76
N SER A 197 9.46 0.45 12.96
CA SER A 197 10.18 0.64 14.22
C SER A 197 9.96 -0.52 15.18
N VAL A 198 11.03 -0.88 15.92
CA VAL A 198 11.03 -2.00 16.87
C VAL A 198 11.77 -1.59 18.12
N GLY A 199 11.05 -1.46 19.23
CA GLY A 199 11.64 -1.15 20.54
C GLY A 199 12.63 -2.23 20.98
N GLY A 200 13.77 -1.80 21.53
CA GLY A 200 14.82 -2.70 21.97
C GLY A 200 15.74 -3.22 20.86
N SER A 201 15.49 -2.83 19.59
CA SER A 201 16.41 -3.20 18.51
C SER A 201 17.76 -2.49 18.63
N PRO A 202 18.89 -3.16 18.33
CA PRO A 202 20.20 -2.53 18.27
C PRO A 202 20.31 -1.60 17.06
N VAL A 203 21.26 -0.67 17.09
CA VAL A 203 21.45 0.29 15.97
C VAL A 203 21.83 -0.41 14.68
N GLU A 204 22.53 -1.52 14.75
CA GLU A 204 22.95 -2.35 13.63
C GLU A 204 21.78 -2.91 12.82
N ALA A 205 20.59 -3.03 13.43
CA ALA A 205 19.38 -3.45 12.72
C ALA A 205 18.85 -2.40 11.72
N TRP A 206 19.37 -1.17 11.76
CA TRP A 206 18.87 -0.03 10.97
C TRP A 206 19.92 0.55 10.01
N ILE A 207 21.10 -0.03 9.97
CA ILE A 207 22.21 0.36 9.07
C ILE A 207 22.62 -0.85 8.21
N ASN A 208 23.01 -0.57 6.96
CA ASN A 208 23.58 -1.58 6.05
C ASN A 208 25.08 -1.69 6.24
#